data_50b0ccba3f6d64f161330f149904cc33
#
_entry.id   50b0ccba3f6d64f161330f149904cc33
#
_cell.length_a   1.000
_cell.length_b   1.000
_cell.length_c   1.000
_cell.angle_alpha   90.00
_cell.angle_beta   90.00
_cell.angle_gamma   90.00
#
_symmetry.space_group_name_H-M   'P 1'
#
loop_
_entity.id
_entity.type
_entity.pdbx_description
1 polymer ?
#
loop_
_entity_poly.entity_id
_entity_poly.type
_entity_poly.pdbx_seq_one_letter_code
_entity_poly.pdbx_strand_id
1 'polypeptide(L)'
;GWYAREFDAVGVEFKRRGRIFERNLDLMLRLWTEDSVTLQVDNHNLRQAVLLPKPYQSPHPPVLIGGYVDAVLRRAARMGDGWLTYFYTPEGFTKSWDKVLAYAEEYGRDPSTLSSTNQLAIYVGPSKEEVDPDMRHWLSTEWDVAGWSDSTIEHAICGTPDQCVEQLQAHIETGVDRLVLIPYRYQPEQVELIAREVLPRLTA
;
A
#
# COMPACT_ATOMS: atom_id res chain seq x y z
N GLY A 1 6.04 5.48 -7.46
CA GLY A 1 7.39 4.93 -7.48
C GLY A 1 8.40 5.91 -6.89
N TRP A 2 9.45 5.40 -6.31
CA TRP A 2 10.49 6.16 -5.59
C TRP A 2 11.87 6.00 -6.24
N TYR A 3 12.11 4.94 -7.01
CA TYR A 3 13.40 4.62 -7.59
C TYR A 3 13.59 5.31 -8.94
N ALA A 4 14.39 6.38 -8.96
CA ALA A 4 14.54 7.26 -10.14
C ALA A 4 15.03 6.53 -11.40
N ARG A 5 15.92 5.51 -11.24
CA ARG A 5 16.47 4.77 -12.39
C ARG A 5 15.40 3.98 -13.17
N GLU A 6 14.33 3.51 -12.51
CA GLU A 6 13.21 2.84 -13.20
C GLU A 6 12.48 3.83 -14.12
N PHE A 7 12.30 5.08 -13.66
CA PHE A 7 11.69 6.13 -14.47
C PHE A 7 12.55 6.50 -15.67
N ASP A 8 13.87 6.62 -15.46
CA ASP A 8 14.81 6.90 -16.53
C ASP A 8 14.80 5.77 -17.57
N ALA A 9 14.77 4.52 -17.15
CA ALA A 9 14.75 3.34 -18.03
C ALA A 9 13.52 3.30 -18.95
N VAL A 10 12.39 3.88 -18.54
CA VAL A 10 11.14 3.94 -19.34
C VAL A 10 10.89 5.33 -19.93
N GLY A 11 11.87 6.22 -19.87
CA GLY A 11 11.80 7.57 -20.47
C GLY A 11 10.82 8.52 -19.77
N VAL A 12 10.54 8.31 -18.47
CA VAL A 12 9.64 9.15 -17.69
C VAL A 12 10.42 10.07 -16.77
N GLU A 13 10.18 11.37 -16.87
CA GLU A 13 10.80 12.36 -16.01
C GLU A 13 10.37 12.18 -14.55
N PHE A 14 11.32 11.78 -13.69
CA PHE A 14 11.05 11.46 -12.28
C PHE A 14 10.35 12.57 -11.50
N LYS A 15 10.73 13.84 -11.73
CA LYS A 15 10.13 14.99 -11.04
C LYS A 15 8.65 15.21 -11.42
N ARG A 16 8.23 14.76 -12.60
CA ARG A 16 6.86 14.88 -13.08
C ARG A 16 5.98 13.67 -12.74
N ARG A 17 6.52 12.60 -12.13
CA ARG A 17 5.83 11.33 -11.88
C ARG A 17 4.47 11.48 -11.18
N GLY A 18 4.39 12.36 -10.19
CA GLY A 18 3.12 12.58 -9.47
C GLY A 18 2.02 13.16 -10.38
N ARG A 19 2.35 14.17 -11.17
CA ARG A 19 1.42 14.78 -12.14
C ARG A 19 1.02 13.80 -13.26
N ILE A 20 1.99 13.02 -13.73
CA ILE A 20 1.74 11.97 -14.74
C ILE A 20 0.81 10.91 -14.15
N PHE A 21 1.05 10.50 -12.91
CA PHE A 21 0.20 9.54 -12.20
C PHE A 21 -1.25 10.04 -12.10
N GLU A 22 -1.46 11.26 -11.63
CA GLU A 22 -2.80 11.84 -11.46
C GLU A 22 -3.59 11.86 -12.78
N ARG A 23 -2.94 12.32 -13.83
CA ARG A 23 -3.54 12.33 -15.18
C ARG A 23 -3.87 10.92 -15.67
N ASN A 24 -2.94 9.97 -15.51
CA ASN A 24 -3.15 8.61 -15.99
C ASN A 24 -4.22 7.88 -15.18
N LEU A 25 -4.33 8.17 -13.87
CA LEU A 25 -5.40 7.65 -13.01
C LEU A 25 -6.75 8.19 -13.46
N ASP A 26 -6.87 9.50 -13.68
CA ASP A 26 -8.11 10.09 -14.20
C ASP A 26 -8.53 9.44 -15.53
N LEU A 27 -7.60 9.32 -16.46
CA LEU A 27 -7.87 8.67 -17.74
C LEU A 27 -8.30 7.21 -17.59
N MET A 28 -7.65 6.46 -16.70
CA MET A 28 -7.99 5.06 -16.42
C MET A 28 -9.42 4.94 -15.86
N LEU A 29 -9.77 5.78 -14.88
CA LEU A 29 -11.11 5.78 -14.29
C LEU A 29 -12.18 6.11 -15.33
N ARG A 30 -11.94 7.09 -16.17
CA ARG A 30 -12.85 7.45 -17.27
C ARG A 30 -13.01 6.32 -18.27
N LEU A 31 -11.93 5.64 -18.67
CA LEU A 31 -12.01 4.47 -19.57
C LEU A 31 -12.78 3.31 -18.93
N TRP A 32 -12.75 3.17 -17.62
CA TRP A 32 -13.51 2.15 -16.92
C TRP A 32 -15.00 2.46 -16.81
N THR A 33 -15.37 3.75 -16.71
CA THR A 33 -16.73 4.17 -16.36
C THR A 33 -17.53 4.79 -17.52
N GLU A 34 -16.85 5.46 -18.47
CA GLU A 34 -17.50 6.10 -19.61
C GLU A 34 -17.59 5.15 -20.80
N ASP A 35 -18.63 5.25 -21.62
CA ASP A 35 -18.82 4.46 -22.83
C ASP A 35 -17.70 4.70 -23.86
N SER A 36 -17.28 5.96 -24.00
CA SER A 36 -16.15 6.34 -24.81
C SER A 36 -15.45 7.58 -24.28
N VAL A 37 -14.14 7.65 -24.45
CA VAL A 37 -13.31 8.78 -23.97
C VAL A 37 -12.67 9.49 -25.16
N THR A 38 -12.87 10.79 -25.26
CA THR A 38 -12.11 11.67 -26.14
C THR A 38 -11.25 12.60 -25.27
N LEU A 39 -9.95 12.54 -25.45
CA LEU A 39 -9.00 13.33 -24.65
C LEU A 39 -7.75 13.61 -25.45
N GLN A 40 -7.30 14.87 -25.42
CA GLN A 40 -5.99 15.25 -25.94
C GLN A 40 -5.20 15.93 -24.82
N VAL A 41 -4.23 15.23 -24.25
CA VAL A 41 -3.39 15.70 -23.15
C VAL A 41 -1.98 15.14 -23.33
N ASP A 42 -0.98 16.01 -23.36
CA ASP A 42 0.43 15.64 -23.59
C ASP A 42 0.56 14.66 -24.79
N ASN A 43 1.04 13.45 -24.55
CA ASN A 43 1.23 12.42 -25.58
C ASN A 43 -0.01 11.52 -25.80
N HIS A 44 -1.12 11.77 -25.10
CA HIS A 44 -2.35 11.01 -25.26
C HIS A 44 -3.31 11.75 -26.19
N ASN A 45 -3.63 11.12 -27.32
CA ASN A 45 -4.62 11.60 -28.26
C ASN A 45 -5.65 10.50 -28.49
N LEU A 46 -6.67 10.49 -27.63
CA LEU A 46 -7.78 9.54 -27.71
C LEU A 46 -8.96 10.18 -28.45
N ARG A 47 -9.51 9.46 -29.39
CA ARG A 47 -10.70 9.86 -30.14
C ARG A 47 -11.74 8.75 -30.03
N GLN A 48 -12.79 8.97 -29.23
CA GLN A 48 -13.84 7.96 -28.99
C GLN A 48 -13.24 6.59 -28.61
N ALA A 49 -12.21 6.60 -27.76
CA ALA A 49 -11.57 5.37 -27.31
C ALA A 49 -12.51 4.61 -26.37
N VAL A 50 -12.66 3.31 -26.62
CA VAL A 50 -13.52 2.40 -25.85
C VAL A 50 -12.64 1.34 -25.19
N LEU A 51 -12.88 1.06 -23.91
CA LEU A 51 -12.29 -0.05 -23.17
C LEU A 51 -13.35 -1.11 -22.91
N LEU A 52 -13.13 -2.34 -23.38
CA LEU A 52 -13.99 -3.49 -23.12
C LEU A 52 -13.14 -4.73 -22.78
N PRO A 53 -13.63 -5.61 -21.89
CA PRO A 53 -14.84 -5.44 -21.08
C PRO A 53 -14.70 -4.34 -20.03
N LYS A 54 -15.81 -3.77 -19.59
CA LYS A 54 -15.82 -2.87 -18.44
C LYS A 54 -15.55 -3.68 -17.15
N PRO A 55 -15.03 -3.02 -16.08
CA PRO A 55 -14.93 -3.65 -14.77
C PRO A 55 -16.27 -4.22 -14.31
N TYR A 56 -16.21 -5.35 -13.61
CA TYR A 56 -17.41 -5.94 -13.01
C TYR A 56 -17.93 -5.11 -11.81
N GLN A 57 -17.02 -4.53 -11.04
CA GLN A 57 -17.39 -3.65 -9.92
C GLN A 57 -17.89 -2.30 -10.43
N SER A 58 -18.88 -1.74 -9.74
CA SER A 58 -19.45 -0.42 -10.04
C SER A 58 -19.12 0.56 -8.89
N PRO A 59 -18.61 1.75 -9.20
CA PRO A 59 -18.32 2.30 -10.53
C PRO A 59 -17.05 1.71 -11.15
N HIS A 60 -16.12 1.16 -10.37
CA HIS A 60 -14.85 0.55 -10.75
C HIS A 60 -14.25 -0.23 -9.57
N PRO A 61 -13.23 -1.06 -9.78
CA PRO A 61 -12.47 -1.67 -8.68
C PRO A 61 -11.88 -0.59 -7.76
N PRO A 62 -11.87 -0.79 -6.43
CA PRO A 62 -11.28 0.17 -5.51
C PRO A 62 -9.82 0.47 -5.83
N VAL A 63 -9.46 1.74 -5.87
CA VAL A 63 -8.10 2.22 -6.16
C VAL A 63 -7.44 2.71 -4.89
N LEU A 64 -6.50 1.94 -4.36
CA LEU A 64 -5.69 2.34 -3.20
C LEU A 64 -4.40 3.03 -3.70
N ILE A 65 -4.12 4.21 -3.17
CA ILE A 65 -2.93 4.97 -3.55
C ILE A 65 -1.82 4.74 -2.55
N GLY A 66 -0.68 4.22 -3.04
CA GLY A 66 0.44 3.80 -2.22
C GLY A 66 1.51 4.87 -1.98
N GLY A 67 2.02 4.94 -0.73
CA GLY A 67 3.15 5.75 -0.32
C GLY A 67 2.90 6.53 0.98
N TYR A 68 3.91 7.28 1.44
CA TYR A 68 3.92 7.87 2.78
C TYR A 68 4.30 9.36 2.83
N VAL A 69 4.69 9.97 1.72
CA VAL A 69 4.96 11.42 1.69
C VAL A 69 3.67 12.22 1.61
N ASP A 70 3.63 13.40 2.19
CA ASP A 70 2.43 14.24 2.30
C ASP A 70 1.69 14.42 0.97
N ALA A 71 2.41 14.64 -0.13
CA ALA A 71 1.83 14.74 -1.46
C ALA A 71 1.08 13.47 -1.92
N VAL A 72 1.47 12.29 -1.42
CA VAL A 72 0.78 11.01 -1.70
C VAL A 72 -0.44 10.87 -0.81
N LEU A 73 -0.36 11.25 0.48
CA LEU A 73 -1.51 11.24 1.39
C LEU A 73 -2.62 12.15 0.86
N ARG A 74 -2.28 13.38 0.42
CA ARG A 74 -3.23 14.29 -0.25
C ARG A 74 -3.84 13.69 -1.51
N ARG A 75 -3.04 12.95 -2.30
CA ARG A 75 -3.53 12.29 -3.51
C ARG A 75 -4.47 11.14 -3.18
N ALA A 76 -4.17 10.33 -2.18
CA ALA A 76 -5.05 9.26 -1.68
C ALA A 76 -6.40 9.85 -1.25
N ALA A 77 -6.38 10.90 -0.46
CA ALA A 77 -7.56 11.60 0.00
C ALA A 77 -8.41 12.19 -1.15
N ARG A 78 -7.76 12.74 -2.19
CA ARG A 78 -8.45 13.44 -3.29
C ARG A 78 -8.99 12.51 -4.37
N MET A 79 -8.25 11.45 -4.74
CA MET A 79 -8.49 10.67 -5.96
C MET A 79 -8.64 9.17 -5.73
N GLY A 80 -8.19 8.64 -4.59
CA GLY A 80 -8.25 7.21 -4.28
C GLY A 80 -9.53 6.81 -3.57
N ASP A 81 -9.80 5.52 -3.52
CA ASP A 81 -10.78 4.90 -2.64
C ASP A 81 -10.16 4.51 -1.29
N GLY A 82 -8.87 4.77 -1.15
CA GLY A 82 -8.15 4.55 0.09
C GLY A 82 -6.64 4.74 -0.04
N TRP A 83 -5.97 4.46 1.06
CA TRP A 83 -4.53 4.57 1.19
C TRP A 83 -3.89 3.22 1.49
N LEU A 84 -2.78 2.93 0.83
CA LEU A 84 -1.97 1.74 1.06
C LEU A 84 -0.57 2.17 1.49
N THR A 85 -0.11 1.60 2.60
CA THR A 85 1.25 1.81 3.10
C THR A 85 1.92 0.49 3.46
N TYR A 86 3.17 0.57 3.91
CA TYR A 86 3.95 -0.59 4.29
C TYR A 86 4.91 -0.26 5.43
N PHE A 87 5.10 -1.23 6.32
CA PHE A 87 6.06 -1.17 7.44
C PHE A 87 5.89 0.04 8.36
N TYR A 88 4.67 0.52 8.56
CA TYR A 88 4.40 1.52 9.57
C TYR A 88 4.25 0.88 10.95
N THR A 89 4.68 1.59 11.99
CA THR A 89 4.27 1.29 13.36
C THR A 89 2.78 1.62 13.54
N PRO A 90 2.10 1.07 14.57
CA PRO A 90 0.74 1.47 14.89
C PRO A 90 0.57 2.99 15.00
N GLU A 91 1.46 3.66 15.74
CA GLU A 91 1.40 5.12 15.94
C GLU A 91 1.67 5.90 14.65
N GLY A 92 2.66 5.47 13.88
CA GLY A 92 3.00 6.08 12.59
C GLY A 92 1.87 5.94 11.59
N PHE A 93 1.22 4.78 11.57
CA PHE A 93 0.04 4.51 10.75
C PHE A 93 -1.11 5.46 11.12
N THR A 94 -1.51 5.47 12.40
CA THR A 94 -2.60 6.35 12.90
C THR A 94 -2.35 7.79 12.52
N LYS A 95 -1.15 8.32 12.80
CA LYS A 95 -0.79 9.71 12.48
C LYS A 95 -0.91 10.04 11.00
N SER A 96 -0.58 9.09 10.12
CA SER A 96 -0.64 9.30 8.67
C SER A 96 -2.06 9.13 8.14
N TRP A 97 -2.81 8.18 8.70
CA TRP A 97 -4.20 7.96 8.36
C TRP A 97 -5.08 9.15 8.75
N ASP A 98 -4.91 9.69 9.94
CA ASP A 98 -5.61 10.92 10.39
C ASP A 98 -5.40 12.08 9.40
N LYS A 99 -4.20 12.22 8.84
CA LYS A 99 -3.95 13.23 7.80
C LYS A 99 -4.73 12.94 6.53
N VAL A 100 -4.82 11.66 6.09
CA VAL A 100 -5.60 11.30 4.90
C VAL A 100 -7.06 11.66 5.10
N LEU A 101 -7.64 11.35 6.27
CA LEU A 101 -9.02 11.68 6.60
C LEU A 101 -9.25 13.20 6.62
N ALA A 102 -8.36 13.95 7.28
CA ALA A 102 -8.44 15.42 7.30
C ALA A 102 -8.34 16.04 5.90
N TYR A 103 -7.45 15.53 5.03
CA TYR A 103 -7.37 15.98 3.65
C TYR A 103 -8.61 15.62 2.84
N ALA A 104 -9.26 14.49 3.10
CA ALA A 104 -10.53 14.16 2.45
C ALA A 104 -11.60 15.20 2.77
N GLU A 105 -11.73 15.61 4.04
CA GLU A 105 -12.63 16.70 4.46
C GLU A 105 -12.28 18.03 3.77
N GLU A 106 -10.99 18.40 3.70
CA GLU A 106 -10.53 19.59 2.96
C GLU A 106 -10.96 19.57 1.48
N TYR A 107 -11.01 18.38 0.86
CA TYR A 107 -11.47 18.20 -0.52
C TYR A 107 -12.99 18.00 -0.66
N GLY A 108 -13.75 18.08 0.44
CA GLY A 108 -15.21 17.90 0.46
C GLY A 108 -15.64 16.44 0.22
N ARG A 109 -14.78 15.48 0.50
CA ARG A 109 -15.10 14.04 0.45
C ARG A 109 -15.46 13.53 1.84
N ASP A 110 -16.38 12.58 1.89
CA ASP A 110 -16.70 11.87 3.12
C ASP A 110 -15.55 10.92 3.49
N PRO A 111 -14.84 11.15 4.63
CA PRO A 111 -13.74 10.31 5.05
C PRO A 111 -14.13 8.85 5.28
N SER A 112 -15.37 8.57 5.66
CA SER A 112 -15.88 7.22 5.93
C SER A 112 -15.92 6.32 4.69
N THR A 113 -15.80 6.90 3.50
CA THR A 113 -15.76 6.16 2.23
C THR A 113 -14.35 5.67 1.87
N LEU A 114 -13.34 6.12 2.60
CA LEU A 114 -11.96 5.73 2.35
C LEU A 114 -11.59 4.49 3.17
N SER A 115 -10.75 3.64 2.60
CA SER A 115 -10.18 2.48 3.30
C SER A 115 -8.68 2.57 3.46
N SER A 116 -8.17 1.92 4.48
CA SER A 116 -6.76 1.90 4.82
C SER A 116 -6.16 0.50 4.72
N THR A 117 -4.92 0.41 4.26
CA THR A 117 -4.21 -0.87 4.17
C THR A 117 -2.76 -0.68 4.60
N ASN A 118 -2.27 -1.52 5.51
CA ASN A 118 -0.86 -1.59 5.87
C ASN A 118 -0.27 -2.96 5.47
N GLN A 119 0.87 -2.96 4.78
CA GLN A 119 1.61 -4.16 4.43
C GLN A 119 2.72 -4.38 5.46
N LEU A 120 2.82 -5.58 6.01
CA LEU A 120 3.79 -5.93 7.05
C LEU A 120 4.52 -7.21 6.68
N ALA A 121 5.85 -7.18 6.71
CA ALA A 121 6.63 -8.41 6.65
C ALA A 121 6.49 -9.18 7.95
N ILE A 122 6.40 -10.51 7.87
CA ILE A 122 6.22 -11.39 9.02
C ILE A 122 7.11 -12.62 8.92
N TYR A 123 7.78 -12.95 10.03
CA TYR A 123 8.53 -14.18 10.21
C TYR A 123 8.20 -14.83 11.55
N VAL A 124 7.49 -15.95 11.50
CA VAL A 124 7.12 -16.74 12.67
C VAL A 124 8.17 -17.83 12.89
N GLY A 125 8.73 -17.89 14.09
CA GLY A 125 9.75 -18.88 14.44
C GLY A 125 9.84 -19.16 15.93
N PRO A 126 10.91 -19.83 16.39
CA PRO A 126 11.06 -20.26 17.78
C PRO A 126 11.17 -19.10 18.77
N SER A 127 11.81 -18.00 18.38
CA SER A 127 11.94 -16.76 19.15
C SER A 127 12.23 -15.58 18.25
N LYS A 128 12.02 -14.36 18.76
CA LYS A 128 12.37 -13.13 18.03
C LYS A 128 13.88 -13.03 17.79
N GLU A 129 14.68 -13.42 18.77
CA GLU A 129 16.14 -13.38 18.72
C GLU A 129 16.70 -14.24 17.59
N GLU A 130 16.05 -15.37 17.29
CA GLU A 130 16.46 -16.27 16.22
C GLU A 130 16.07 -15.79 14.83
N VAL A 131 14.85 -15.23 14.67
CA VAL A 131 14.31 -14.91 13.33
C VAL A 131 14.57 -13.46 12.89
N ASP A 132 14.73 -12.51 13.80
CA ASP A 132 14.92 -11.10 13.48
C ASP A 132 16.18 -10.82 12.65
N PRO A 133 17.36 -11.44 12.91
CA PRO A 133 18.53 -11.25 12.08
C PRO A 133 18.31 -11.67 10.61
N ASP A 134 17.65 -12.77 10.39
CA ASP A 134 17.36 -13.29 9.05
C ASP A 134 16.34 -12.38 8.34
N MET A 135 15.30 -11.92 9.04
CA MET A 135 14.34 -10.97 8.50
C MET A 135 15.01 -9.65 8.09
N ARG A 136 15.88 -9.10 8.95
CA ARG A 136 16.64 -7.87 8.66
C ARG A 136 17.54 -8.06 7.44
N HIS A 137 18.25 -9.18 7.38
CA HIS A 137 19.10 -9.50 6.24
C HIS A 137 18.28 -9.59 4.94
N TRP A 138 17.17 -10.31 4.96
CA TRP A 138 16.29 -10.43 3.79
C TRP A 138 15.77 -9.07 3.31
N LEU A 139 15.22 -8.26 4.21
CA LEU A 139 14.67 -6.96 3.87
C LEU A 139 15.73 -5.97 3.36
N SER A 140 16.95 -6.02 3.91
CA SER A 140 18.05 -5.12 3.52
C SER A 140 18.77 -5.53 2.23
N THR A 141 18.72 -6.79 1.83
CA THR A 141 19.52 -7.31 0.71
C THR A 141 18.68 -7.74 -0.49
N GLU A 142 17.61 -8.52 -0.25
CA GLU A 142 16.83 -9.11 -1.34
C GLU A 142 15.69 -8.21 -1.83
N TRP A 143 15.20 -7.34 -0.99
CA TRP A 143 14.21 -6.34 -1.39
C TRP A 143 14.85 -5.10 -2.03
N ASP A 144 16.20 -5.04 -2.06
CA ASP A 144 17.01 -3.95 -2.62
C ASP A 144 16.41 -2.56 -2.32
N VAL A 145 16.04 -2.38 -1.05
CA VAL A 145 15.38 -1.15 -0.63
C VAL A 145 16.45 -0.13 -0.28
N ALA A 146 17.27 0.20 -1.25
CA ALA A 146 18.23 1.29 -1.14
C ALA A 146 17.47 2.58 -0.75
N GLY A 147 17.56 2.95 0.51
CA GLY A 147 16.89 4.13 1.05
C GLY A 147 15.76 3.83 2.05
N TRP A 148 15.48 2.58 2.37
CA TRP A 148 14.72 2.28 3.58
C TRP A 148 15.61 2.55 4.78
N SER A 149 15.10 3.32 5.73
CA SER A 149 15.82 3.54 6.98
C SER A 149 15.85 2.22 7.76
N ASP A 150 16.91 2.01 8.55
CA ASP A 150 17.00 0.88 9.47
C ASP A 150 15.74 0.74 10.34
N SER A 151 15.10 1.88 10.68
CA SER A 151 13.84 1.93 11.41
C SER A 151 12.67 1.22 10.70
N THR A 152 12.62 1.22 9.37
CA THR A 152 11.54 0.52 8.63
C THR A 152 11.68 -1.00 8.76
N ILE A 153 12.91 -1.49 8.73
CA ILE A 153 13.22 -2.91 8.90
C ILE A 153 12.89 -3.37 10.33
N GLU A 154 13.06 -2.48 11.32
CA GLU A 154 12.76 -2.76 12.73
C GLU A 154 11.27 -3.02 13.02
N HIS A 155 10.38 -2.65 12.10
CA HIS A 155 8.93 -2.80 12.25
C HIS A 155 8.37 -4.05 11.59
N ALA A 156 9.23 -4.97 11.14
CA ALA A 156 8.80 -6.29 10.71
C ALA A 156 8.25 -7.09 11.91
N ILE A 157 7.19 -7.84 11.67
CA ILE A 157 6.57 -8.73 12.68
C ILE A 157 7.43 -9.97 12.82
N CYS A 158 8.06 -10.17 13.96
CA CYS A 158 8.99 -11.26 14.18
C CYS A 158 8.80 -11.90 15.54
N GLY A 159 8.93 -13.22 15.62
CA GLY A 159 8.96 -13.97 16.88
C GLY A 159 8.13 -15.24 16.89
N THR A 160 7.79 -15.70 18.09
CA THR A 160 6.87 -16.82 18.28
C THR A 160 5.46 -16.48 17.78
N PRO A 161 4.57 -17.47 17.55
CA PRO A 161 3.18 -17.17 17.23
C PRO A 161 2.53 -16.18 18.19
N ASP A 162 2.79 -16.30 19.51
CA ASP A 162 2.25 -15.39 20.53
C ASP A 162 2.72 -13.95 20.34
N GLN A 163 4.03 -13.77 20.13
CA GLN A 163 4.62 -12.47 19.87
C GLN A 163 4.13 -11.84 18.56
N CYS A 164 3.93 -12.65 17.51
CA CYS A 164 3.37 -12.19 16.26
C CYS A 164 1.90 -11.76 16.40
N VAL A 165 1.10 -12.50 17.16
CA VAL A 165 -0.29 -12.14 17.48
C VAL A 165 -0.33 -10.79 18.22
N GLU A 166 0.47 -10.60 19.26
CA GLU A 166 0.54 -9.34 20.01
C GLU A 166 0.89 -8.15 19.12
N GLN A 167 1.93 -8.28 18.29
CA GLN A 167 2.36 -7.25 17.36
C GLN A 167 1.27 -6.92 16.33
N LEU A 168 0.62 -7.93 15.74
CA LEU A 168 -0.45 -7.72 14.76
C LEU A 168 -1.71 -7.13 15.40
N GLN A 169 -2.04 -7.54 16.62
CA GLN A 169 -3.18 -7.00 17.36
C GLN A 169 -3.03 -5.50 17.62
N ALA A 170 -1.84 -5.02 17.93
CA ALA A 170 -1.56 -3.60 18.06
C ALA A 170 -1.83 -2.81 16.76
N HIS A 171 -1.60 -3.43 15.60
CA HIS A 171 -1.97 -2.82 14.32
C HIS A 171 -3.48 -2.83 14.09
N ILE A 172 -4.17 -3.89 14.43
CA ILE A 172 -5.64 -3.99 14.31
C ILE A 172 -6.32 -2.92 15.17
N GLU A 173 -5.82 -2.69 16.38
CA GLU A 173 -6.34 -1.69 17.33
C GLU A 173 -6.22 -0.24 16.82
N THR A 174 -5.42 0.02 15.79
CA THR A 174 -5.40 1.33 15.11
C THR A 174 -6.65 1.60 14.25
N GLY A 175 -7.49 0.59 14.04
CA GLY A 175 -8.64 0.68 13.14
C GLY A 175 -8.26 0.54 11.66
N VAL A 176 -7.10 -0.08 11.35
CA VAL A 176 -6.75 -0.39 9.96
C VAL A 176 -7.75 -1.37 9.35
N ASP A 177 -8.28 -1.04 8.16
CA ASP A 177 -9.28 -1.90 7.51
C ASP A 177 -8.70 -3.20 6.97
N ARG A 178 -7.41 -3.19 6.59
CA ARG A 178 -6.74 -4.37 6.01
C ARG A 178 -5.27 -4.43 6.37
N LEU A 179 -4.83 -5.58 6.84
CA LEU A 179 -3.42 -5.96 6.92
C LEU A 179 -3.08 -6.92 5.77
N VAL A 180 -2.00 -6.63 5.07
CA VAL A 180 -1.42 -7.53 4.06
C VAL A 180 -0.12 -8.07 4.63
N LEU A 181 -0.11 -9.37 4.93
CA LEU A 181 1.07 -10.03 5.48
C LEU A 181 1.97 -10.54 4.37
N ILE A 182 3.25 -10.22 4.47
CA ILE A 182 4.30 -10.64 3.55
C ILE A 182 5.17 -11.65 4.28
N PRO A 183 4.96 -12.96 4.06
CA PRO A 183 5.70 -14.00 4.75
C PRO A 183 7.19 -13.95 4.36
N TYR A 184 8.06 -14.23 5.34
CA TYR A 184 9.50 -14.31 5.11
C TYR A 184 9.83 -15.17 3.88
N ARG A 185 10.57 -14.57 2.94
CA ARG A 185 10.98 -15.18 1.66
C ARG A 185 9.86 -15.85 0.86
N TYR A 186 8.61 -15.46 1.12
CA TYR A 186 7.42 -16.07 0.48
C TYR A 186 7.34 -17.58 0.63
N GLN A 187 7.92 -18.13 1.72
CA GLN A 187 7.94 -19.57 1.97
C GLN A 187 6.53 -20.11 2.25
N PRO A 188 6.09 -21.16 1.55
CA PRO A 188 4.77 -21.77 1.79
C PRO A 188 4.57 -22.21 3.24
N GLU A 189 5.61 -22.72 3.89
CA GLU A 189 5.59 -23.17 5.29
C GLU A 189 5.26 -22.00 6.24
N GLN A 190 5.75 -20.78 5.92
CA GLN A 190 5.40 -19.58 6.68
C GLN A 190 3.93 -19.21 6.48
N VAL A 191 3.41 -19.32 5.26
CA VAL A 191 1.98 -19.08 4.99
C VAL A 191 1.11 -20.03 5.80
N GLU A 192 1.43 -21.34 5.80
CA GLU A 192 0.70 -22.35 6.55
C GLU A 192 0.78 -22.10 8.06
N LEU A 193 1.96 -21.78 8.57
CA LEU A 193 2.19 -21.50 9.99
C LEU A 193 1.41 -20.27 10.45
N ILE A 194 1.47 -19.18 9.70
CA ILE A 194 0.70 -17.95 9.97
C ILE A 194 -0.81 -18.25 9.97
N ALA A 195 -1.29 -18.97 8.95
CA ALA A 195 -2.71 -19.28 8.82
C ALA A 195 -3.23 -20.16 9.96
N ARG A 196 -2.40 -21.07 10.49
CA ARG A 196 -2.80 -21.99 11.55
C ARG A 196 -2.62 -21.44 12.95
N GLU A 197 -1.50 -20.75 13.22
CA GLU A 197 -1.09 -20.42 14.58
C GLU A 197 -1.26 -18.92 14.93
N VAL A 198 -1.42 -18.04 13.93
CA VAL A 198 -1.49 -16.60 14.14
C VAL A 198 -2.89 -16.05 13.81
N LEU A 199 -3.35 -16.21 12.56
CA LEU A 199 -4.60 -15.59 12.10
C LEU A 199 -5.83 -15.94 12.94
N PRO A 200 -6.05 -17.21 13.39
CA PRO A 200 -7.25 -17.56 14.16
C PRO A 200 -7.34 -16.92 15.54
N ARG A 201 -6.25 -16.32 16.00
CA ARG A 201 -6.12 -15.72 17.34
C ARG A 201 -6.25 -14.20 17.33
N LEU A 202 -6.30 -13.59 16.15
CA LEU A 202 -6.51 -12.16 16.00
C LEU A 202 -8.00 -11.84 16.17
N THR A 203 -8.28 -10.72 16.85
CA THR A 203 -9.63 -10.21 17.07
C THR A 203 -9.80 -8.86 16.38
N ALA A 204 -10.86 -8.74 15.56
CA ALA A 204 -11.21 -7.50 14.88
C ALA A 204 -12.05 -6.57 15.76
#